data_835ecd0167c66bf31e2f64d3134cab41
#
_entry.id   835ecd0167c66bf31e2f64d3134cab41
#
_cell.length_a   1.000
_cell.length_b   1.000
_cell.length_c   1.000
_cell.angle_alpha   90.00
_cell.angle_beta   90.00
_cell.angle_gamma   90.00
#
_symmetry.space_group_name_H-M   'P 1'
#
loop_
_entity.id
_entity.type
_entity.pdbx_description
1 polymer ?
#
loop_
_entity_poly.entity_id
_entity_poly.type
_entity_poly.pdbx_seq_one_letter_code
_entity_poly.pdbx_strand_id
1 'polypeptide(L)'
;MAVTYIKHNAGIVIGDYHLASSVKREVLRLLPLTETIDTENLSNVKSTVHTDYNWEPTNRTFNNLKAYIVQEIETAFQPGACIDDSRGKITCDNFWAMVYKKGDWANEHCHKPYDFSFAYFVK
;
A
#
# COMPACT_ATOMS: atom_id res chain seq x y z
N MET A 1 4.73 1.83 -16.69
CA MET A 1 5.61 3.01 -16.56
C MET A 1 5.28 3.75 -15.26
N ALA A 2 6.27 4.08 -14.48
CA ALA A 2 6.08 4.88 -13.28
C ALA A 2 6.17 6.38 -13.61
N VAL A 3 5.30 7.19 -12.98
CA VAL A 3 5.32 8.65 -13.10
C VAL A 3 5.55 9.21 -11.71
N THR A 4 6.52 10.12 -11.59
CA THR A 4 6.86 10.76 -10.32
C THR A 4 6.45 12.22 -10.35
N TYR A 5 5.70 12.65 -9.35
CA TYR A 5 5.32 14.05 -9.15
C TYR A 5 5.91 14.54 -7.83
N ILE A 6 6.48 15.73 -7.85
CA ILE A 6 6.95 16.42 -6.66
C ILE A 6 6.19 17.72 -6.52
N LYS A 7 5.44 17.87 -5.44
CA LYS A 7 4.69 19.06 -5.11
C LYS A 7 4.78 19.34 -3.61
N HIS A 8 5.11 20.55 -3.23
CA HIS A 8 5.20 20.96 -1.82
C HIS A 8 6.13 20.07 -0.96
N ASN A 9 7.27 19.65 -1.52
CA ASN A 9 8.21 18.71 -0.89
C ASN A 9 7.65 17.31 -0.64
N ALA A 10 6.50 16.97 -1.23
CA ALA A 10 5.95 15.63 -1.25
C ALA A 10 6.15 14.98 -2.62
N GLY A 11 6.62 13.74 -2.65
CA GLY A 11 6.76 12.95 -3.86
C GLY A 11 5.61 11.95 -4.00
N ILE A 12 5.04 11.86 -5.19
CA ILE A 12 4.03 10.86 -5.55
C ILE A 12 4.56 10.03 -6.71
N VAL A 13 4.60 8.72 -6.55
CA VAL A 13 4.96 7.76 -7.62
C VAL A 13 3.68 7.04 -8.04
N ILE A 14 3.40 7.03 -9.33
CA ILE A 14 2.26 6.33 -9.92
C ILE A 14 2.80 5.29 -10.90
N GLY A 15 2.32 4.05 -10.80
CA GLY A 15 2.74 2.97 -11.67
C GLY A 15 1.60 1.98 -11.96
N ASP A 16 1.80 1.15 -12.95
CA ASP A 16 0.90 0.06 -13.31
C ASP A 16 1.60 -1.28 -13.11
N TYR A 17 0.93 -2.20 -12.42
CA TYR A 17 1.46 -3.53 -12.18
C TYR A 17 0.94 -4.53 -13.21
N HIS A 18 1.84 -5.23 -13.88
CA HIS A 18 1.50 -6.10 -15.01
C HIS A 18 0.76 -7.41 -14.63
N LEU A 19 0.82 -7.84 -13.36
CA LEU A 19 0.11 -9.03 -12.87
C LEU A 19 -1.15 -8.69 -12.06
N ALA A 20 -1.88 -7.67 -12.50
CA ALA A 20 -3.07 -7.16 -11.82
C ALA A 20 -4.16 -8.22 -11.60
N SER A 21 -4.36 -9.13 -12.56
CA SER A 21 -5.36 -10.20 -12.43
C SER A 21 -5.03 -11.20 -11.31
N SER A 22 -3.75 -11.48 -11.09
CA SER A 22 -3.30 -12.33 -9.99
C SER A 22 -3.55 -11.66 -8.64
N VAL A 23 -3.24 -10.37 -8.53
CA VAL A 23 -3.53 -9.59 -7.32
C VAL A 23 -5.02 -9.53 -7.05
N LYS A 24 -5.84 -9.25 -8.06
CA LYS A 24 -7.30 -9.23 -7.93
C LYS A 24 -7.84 -10.55 -7.35
N ARG A 25 -7.40 -11.68 -7.85
CA ARG A 25 -7.81 -13.00 -7.36
C ARG A 25 -7.50 -13.18 -5.88
N GLU A 26 -6.29 -12.81 -5.45
CA GLU A 26 -5.89 -12.91 -4.05
C GLU A 26 -6.65 -11.93 -3.15
N VAL A 27 -6.89 -10.71 -3.60
CA VAL A 27 -7.69 -9.74 -2.85
C VAL A 27 -9.12 -10.23 -2.69
N LEU A 28 -9.74 -10.77 -3.76
CA LEU A 28 -11.10 -11.31 -3.68
C LEU A 28 -11.20 -12.48 -2.68
N ARG A 29 -10.16 -13.28 -2.54
CA ARG A 29 -10.08 -14.34 -1.51
C ARG A 29 -10.13 -13.76 -0.09
N LEU A 30 -9.58 -12.57 0.12
CA LEU A 30 -9.54 -11.91 1.43
C LEU A 30 -10.83 -11.16 1.79
N LEU A 31 -11.70 -10.85 0.81
CA LEU A 31 -12.91 -10.06 1.08
C LEU A 31 -13.80 -10.63 2.22
N PRO A 32 -14.05 -11.95 2.29
CA PRO A 32 -14.85 -12.51 3.38
C PRO A 32 -14.18 -12.40 4.77
N LEU A 33 -12.89 -12.15 4.80
CA LEU A 33 -12.08 -12.08 6.02
C LEU A 33 -11.90 -10.64 6.53
N THR A 34 -12.45 -9.64 5.82
CA THR A 34 -12.36 -8.25 6.22
C THR A 34 -13.32 -7.94 7.35
N GLU A 35 -12.88 -7.10 8.29
CA GLU A 35 -13.68 -6.58 9.39
C GLU A 35 -13.83 -5.06 9.30
N THR A 36 -14.91 -4.52 9.85
CA THR A 36 -15.07 -3.08 9.94
C THR A 36 -13.99 -2.50 10.86
N ILE A 37 -13.31 -1.46 10.39
CA ILE A 37 -12.36 -0.71 11.21
C ILE A 37 -13.19 0.15 12.16
N ASP A 38 -13.47 -0.36 13.36
CA ASP A 38 -14.13 0.40 14.42
C ASP A 38 -13.07 1.00 15.34
N THR A 39 -12.48 2.07 14.90
CA THR A 39 -11.55 2.84 15.71
C THR A 39 -12.05 4.27 15.82
N GLU A 40 -12.86 4.54 16.85
CA GLU A 40 -13.18 5.89 17.33
C GLU A 40 -13.51 6.91 16.20
N ASN A 41 -14.43 6.56 15.30
CA ASN A 41 -14.84 7.41 14.17
C ASN A 41 -13.74 7.69 13.13
N LEU A 42 -12.74 6.83 13.03
CA LEU A 42 -11.71 6.98 12.01
C LEU A 42 -12.22 6.58 10.62
N SER A 43 -13.00 5.51 10.53
CA SER A 43 -13.46 4.94 9.26
C SER A 43 -14.61 3.95 9.48
N ASN A 44 -15.44 3.78 8.46
CA ASN A 44 -16.43 2.68 8.39
C ASN A 44 -16.05 1.62 7.34
N VAL A 45 -14.84 1.66 6.84
CA VAL A 45 -14.33 0.77 5.80
C VAL A 45 -14.05 -0.62 6.37
N LYS A 46 -14.30 -1.67 5.59
CA LYS A 46 -13.85 -3.03 5.92
C LYS A 46 -12.42 -3.26 5.49
N SER A 47 -11.65 -3.91 6.36
CA SER A 47 -10.22 -4.13 6.15
C SER A 47 -9.73 -5.41 6.79
N THR A 48 -8.56 -5.87 6.37
CA THR A 48 -7.81 -6.94 7.04
C THR A 48 -6.78 -6.40 8.05
N VAL A 49 -6.67 -5.08 8.23
CA VAL A 49 -5.60 -4.44 9.03
C VAL A 49 -5.52 -4.89 10.49
N HIS A 50 -6.65 -5.22 11.10
CA HIS A 50 -6.74 -5.69 12.50
C HIS A 50 -7.05 -7.19 12.60
N THR A 51 -6.91 -7.92 11.52
CA THR A 51 -7.09 -9.38 11.48
C THR A 51 -5.73 -10.06 11.34
N ASP A 52 -5.69 -11.38 11.50
CA ASP A 52 -4.49 -12.19 11.26
C ASP A 52 -4.06 -12.17 9.78
N TYR A 53 -4.88 -11.58 8.91
CA TYR A 53 -4.65 -11.46 7.47
C TYR A 53 -4.15 -10.08 7.04
N ASN A 54 -3.75 -9.22 7.97
CA ASN A 54 -3.17 -7.94 7.61
C ASN A 54 -1.82 -8.12 6.87
N TRP A 55 -1.18 -9.26 7.10
CA TRP A 55 0.07 -9.65 6.49
C TRP A 55 0.12 -11.15 6.22
N GLU A 56 0.35 -11.54 4.97
CA GLU A 56 0.61 -12.92 4.56
C GLU A 56 2.02 -13.06 3.99
N PRO A 57 3.06 -13.27 4.81
CA PRO A 57 4.44 -13.30 4.35
C PRO A 57 4.74 -14.45 3.38
N THR A 58 3.91 -15.49 3.36
CA THR A 58 4.03 -16.64 2.45
C THR A 58 3.27 -16.46 1.14
N ASN A 59 2.43 -15.42 1.00
CA ASN A 59 1.68 -15.19 -0.23
C ASN A 59 2.59 -14.62 -1.32
N ARG A 60 2.90 -15.44 -2.31
CA ARG A 60 3.81 -15.09 -3.40
C ARG A 60 3.31 -13.91 -4.23
N THR A 61 2.01 -13.86 -4.51
CA THR A 61 1.41 -12.79 -5.31
C THR A 61 1.58 -11.43 -4.62
N PHE A 62 1.29 -11.35 -3.33
CA PHE A 62 1.47 -10.12 -2.55
C PHE A 62 2.95 -9.77 -2.37
N ASN A 63 3.81 -10.75 -2.16
CA ASN A 63 5.25 -10.51 -2.07
C ASN A 63 5.82 -9.95 -3.37
N ASN A 64 5.36 -10.44 -4.51
CA ASN A 64 5.77 -9.91 -5.81
C ASN A 64 5.27 -8.48 -6.02
N LEU A 65 4.03 -8.17 -5.64
CA LEU A 65 3.50 -6.80 -5.69
C LEU A 65 4.29 -5.85 -4.79
N LYS A 66 4.60 -6.28 -3.57
CA LYS A 66 5.46 -5.49 -2.66
C LYS A 66 6.82 -5.20 -3.27
N ALA A 67 7.48 -6.22 -3.80
CA ALA A 67 8.78 -6.06 -4.43
C ALA A 67 8.74 -5.06 -5.59
N TYR A 68 7.70 -5.12 -6.40
CA TYR A 68 7.46 -4.15 -7.47
C TYR A 68 7.30 -2.72 -6.92
N ILE A 69 6.46 -2.53 -5.90
CA ILE A 69 6.21 -1.21 -5.29
C ILE A 69 7.50 -0.64 -4.70
N VAL A 70 8.25 -1.44 -3.95
CA VAL A 70 9.54 -1.03 -3.37
C VAL A 70 10.52 -0.62 -4.48
N GLN A 71 10.61 -1.41 -5.55
CA GLN A 71 11.48 -1.09 -6.68
C GLN A 71 11.09 0.23 -7.37
N GLU A 72 9.80 0.49 -7.54
CA GLU A 72 9.31 1.76 -8.11
C GLU A 72 9.68 2.96 -7.23
N ILE A 73 9.57 2.82 -5.92
CA ILE A 73 9.98 3.86 -4.97
C ILE A 73 11.50 4.08 -5.02
N GLU A 74 12.28 3.01 -4.96
CA GLU A 74 13.74 3.08 -5.03
C GLU A 74 14.22 3.74 -6.35
N THR A 75 13.58 3.40 -7.46
CA THR A 75 13.90 3.98 -8.77
C THR A 75 13.56 5.47 -8.84
N ALA A 76 12.41 5.87 -8.30
CA ALA A 76 11.96 7.25 -8.30
C ALA A 76 12.83 8.15 -7.39
N PHE A 77 13.31 7.60 -6.29
CA PHE A 77 14.12 8.31 -5.29
C PHE A 77 15.57 7.80 -5.28
N GLN A 78 16.19 7.73 -6.45
CA GLN A 78 17.62 7.33 -6.58
C GLN A 78 18.58 8.29 -5.85
N PRO A 79 19.79 7.82 -5.52
CA PRO A 79 20.84 8.63 -4.88
C PRO A 79 20.99 10.00 -5.57
N GLY A 80 20.89 11.09 -4.79
CA GLY A 80 20.88 12.46 -5.28
C GLY A 80 19.51 13.11 -5.41
N ALA A 81 18.42 12.34 -5.29
CA ALA A 81 17.03 12.84 -5.36
C ALA A 81 16.33 12.87 -4.00
N CYS A 82 16.94 13.40 -2.97
CA CYS A 82 16.35 13.66 -1.65
C CYS A 82 16.28 12.47 -0.67
N ILE A 83 16.81 11.30 -0.98
CA ILE A 83 16.98 10.23 0.01
C ILE A 83 18.43 10.17 0.46
N ASP A 84 18.62 10.26 1.75
CA ASP A 84 19.92 10.03 2.37
C ASP A 84 20.27 8.53 2.30
N ASP A 85 21.32 8.19 1.56
CA ASP A 85 21.81 6.81 1.43
C ASP A 85 22.16 6.14 2.77
N SER A 86 22.32 6.93 3.84
CA SER A 86 22.55 6.42 5.19
C SER A 86 21.34 5.70 5.80
N ARG A 87 20.15 5.83 5.22
CA ARG A 87 18.92 5.21 5.73
C ARG A 87 18.76 3.73 5.43
N GLY A 88 19.63 3.18 4.59
CA GLY A 88 19.58 1.77 4.24
C GLY A 88 18.52 1.43 3.19
N LYS A 89 18.16 0.16 3.13
CA LYS A 89 17.25 -0.39 2.12
C LYS A 89 15.79 -0.10 2.47
N ILE A 90 14.97 0.27 1.46
CA ILE A 90 13.52 0.38 1.63
C ILE A 90 12.91 -1.01 1.82
N THR A 91 12.09 -1.16 2.83
CA THR A 91 11.33 -2.39 3.12
C THR A 91 9.84 -2.07 3.25
N CYS A 92 9.00 -3.05 2.96
CA CYS A 92 7.57 -2.97 3.21
C CYS A 92 7.25 -3.75 4.48
N ASP A 93 6.95 -3.05 5.57
CA ASP A 93 6.74 -3.64 6.89
C ASP A 93 5.28 -3.93 7.19
N ASN A 94 4.35 -3.32 6.45
CA ASN A 94 2.93 -3.49 6.68
C ASN A 94 2.15 -3.47 5.37
N PHE A 95 1.09 -4.30 5.30
CA PHE A 95 0.35 -4.51 4.08
C PHE A 95 -1.03 -5.10 4.41
N TRP A 96 -2.10 -4.48 3.95
CA TRP A 96 -3.47 -4.96 4.20
C TRP A 96 -4.40 -4.65 3.03
N ALA A 97 -5.54 -5.34 2.97
CA ALA A 97 -6.60 -5.09 2.01
C ALA A 97 -7.70 -4.23 2.63
N MET A 98 -8.31 -3.38 1.81
CA MET A 98 -9.46 -2.55 2.18
C MET A 98 -10.56 -2.66 1.14
N VAL A 99 -11.81 -2.60 1.59
CA VAL A 99 -12.99 -2.63 0.73
C VAL A 99 -13.83 -1.39 0.97
N TYR A 100 -13.93 -0.55 -0.04
CA TYR A 100 -14.81 0.61 -0.05
C TYR A 100 -16.08 0.33 -0.82
N LYS A 101 -17.24 0.62 -0.22
CA LYS A 101 -18.55 0.65 -0.86
C LYS A 101 -19.01 2.08 -1.03
N LYS A 102 -20.03 2.30 -1.86
CA LYS A 102 -20.64 3.62 -1.99
C LYS A 102 -21.09 4.14 -0.62
N GLY A 103 -20.63 5.33 -0.26
CA GLY A 103 -20.92 5.95 1.02
C GLY A 103 -19.93 5.63 2.14
N ASP A 104 -18.97 4.74 1.92
CA ASP A 104 -17.91 4.49 2.88
C ASP A 104 -16.93 5.68 2.93
N TRP A 105 -16.36 5.88 4.09
CA TRP A 105 -15.51 7.01 4.37
C TRP A 105 -14.34 6.63 5.29
N ALA A 106 -13.28 7.39 5.21
CA ALA A 106 -12.18 7.38 6.17
C ALA A 106 -11.76 8.82 6.44
N ASN A 107 -11.49 9.14 7.70
CA ASN A 107 -10.97 10.45 8.07
C ASN A 107 -9.52 10.60 7.61
N GLU A 108 -9.12 11.84 7.41
CA GLU A 108 -7.74 12.18 7.14
C GLU A 108 -6.84 11.69 8.29
N HIS A 109 -5.79 10.99 7.95
CA HIS A 109 -4.85 10.42 8.90
C HIS A 109 -3.47 10.26 8.28
N CYS A 110 -2.48 9.93 9.09
CA CYS A 110 -1.12 9.67 8.63
C CYS A 110 -0.63 8.30 9.12
N HIS A 111 0.36 7.75 8.41
CA HIS A 111 0.97 6.45 8.70
C HIS A 111 2.37 6.63 9.34
N LYS A 112 2.45 7.42 10.39
CA LYS A 112 3.71 7.54 11.16
C LYS A 112 3.99 6.25 11.93
N PRO A 113 5.24 5.81 12.05
CA PRO A 113 6.49 6.48 11.67
C PRO A 113 7.03 6.11 10.28
N TYR A 114 6.20 5.58 9.39
CA TYR A 114 6.64 5.13 8.07
C TYR A 114 7.06 6.29 7.16
N ASP A 115 8.11 6.08 6.38
CA ASP A 115 8.63 7.07 5.43
C ASP A 115 7.78 7.13 4.15
N PHE A 116 7.19 6.02 3.75
CA PHE A 116 6.36 5.88 2.55
C PHE A 116 5.06 5.16 2.86
N SER A 117 4.00 5.54 2.17
CA SER A 117 2.76 4.80 2.11
C SER A 117 2.36 4.59 0.66
N PHE A 118 1.59 3.54 0.40
CA PHE A 118 1.08 3.26 -0.93
C PHE A 118 -0.37 2.81 -0.89
N ALA A 119 -1.03 2.93 -2.03
CA ALA A 119 -2.33 2.31 -2.29
C ALA A 119 -2.28 1.62 -3.65
N TYR A 120 -2.71 0.38 -3.70
CA TYR A 120 -2.91 -0.37 -4.92
C TYR A 120 -4.41 -0.53 -5.18
N PHE A 121 -4.87 0.03 -6.28
CA PHE A 121 -6.28 -0.03 -6.67
C PHE A 121 -6.54 -1.27 -7.52
N VAL A 122 -7.35 -2.18 -6.99
CA VAL A 122 -7.76 -3.40 -7.69
C VAL A 122 -8.83 -3.05 -8.71
N LYS A 123 -8.57 -3.35 -9.97
CA LYS A 123 -9.48 -3.07 -11.10
C LYS A 123 -10.32 -4.30 -11.43
#